data_554f480c30ae0d698800911e8e033ac6
#
_entry.id   554f480c30ae0d698800911e8e033ac6
#
_cell.length_a   1.000
_cell.length_b   1.000
_cell.length_c   1.000
_cell.angle_alpha   90.00
_cell.angle_beta   90.00
_cell.angle_gamma   90.00
#
_symmetry.space_group_name_H-M   'P 1'
#
loop_
_entity.id
_entity.type
_entity.pdbx_description
1 polymer ?
#
loop_
_entity_poly.entity_id
_entity_poly.type
_entity_poly.pdbx_seq_one_letter_code
_entity_poly.pdbx_strand_id
1 'polypeptide(L)'
;MKLLKSIIQPHKLEQVKDALNDIGIKGMTVTEVKGYGRQRGHREVYRGLEYNIFFLPKVQLEVVLEDALVEEACKVVLENARTGNIGDGKIFVMDVNEAVRIRTGEQGPDAL
;
A
#
# COMPACT_ATOMS: atom_id res chain seq x y z
N MET A 1 -8.18 16.17 0.80
CA MET A 1 -7.31 15.12 1.36
C MET A 1 -7.72 13.75 0.84
N LYS A 2 -6.76 12.89 0.60
CA LYS A 2 -6.99 11.53 0.12
C LYS A 2 -6.22 10.54 0.98
N LEU A 3 -6.79 9.35 1.13
CA LEU A 3 -6.09 8.19 1.67
C LEU A 3 -5.54 7.38 0.51
N LEU A 4 -4.24 7.22 0.48
CA LEU A 4 -3.55 6.30 -0.43
C LEU A 4 -3.32 5.01 0.34
N LYS A 5 -4.01 3.95 -0.07
CA LYS A 5 -3.86 2.62 0.50
C LYS A 5 -3.19 1.73 -0.54
N SER A 6 -2.00 1.26 -0.24
CA SER A 6 -1.24 0.39 -1.12
C SER A 6 -1.08 -0.97 -0.48
N ILE A 7 -1.48 -2.01 -1.20
CA ILE A 7 -1.23 -3.39 -0.79
C ILE A 7 -0.12 -3.91 -1.68
N ILE A 8 1.02 -4.20 -1.09
CA ILE A 8 2.26 -4.49 -1.81
C ILE A 8 2.91 -5.77 -1.28
N GLN A 9 3.89 -6.27 -2.03
CA GLN A 9 4.74 -7.37 -1.59
C GLN A 9 5.58 -6.92 -0.38
N PRO A 10 5.74 -7.76 0.66
CA PRO A 10 6.49 -7.38 1.85
C PRO A 10 7.92 -6.92 1.58
N HIS A 11 8.60 -7.55 0.64
CA HIS A 11 10.00 -7.21 0.31
C HIS A 11 10.15 -5.86 -0.41
N LYS A 12 9.04 -5.25 -0.83
CA LYS A 12 9.05 -3.92 -1.46
C LYS A 12 8.81 -2.78 -0.48
N LEU A 13 8.48 -3.08 0.76
CA LEU A 13 8.09 -2.05 1.74
C LEU A 13 9.16 -0.97 1.93
N GLU A 14 10.40 -1.36 2.20
CA GLU A 14 11.47 -0.39 2.45
C GLU A 14 11.71 0.53 1.26
N GLN A 15 11.72 -0.04 0.06
CA GLN A 15 11.92 0.70 -1.17
C GLN A 15 10.78 1.72 -1.41
N VAL A 16 9.55 1.29 -1.20
CA VAL A 16 8.37 2.18 -1.35
C VAL A 16 8.38 3.27 -0.28
N LYS A 17 8.66 2.92 0.97
CA LYS A 17 8.76 3.87 2.07
C LYS A 17 9.81 4.94 1.78
N ASP A 18 11.00 4.54 1.37
CA ASP A 18 12.08 5.48 1.09
C ASP A 18 11.70 6.43 -0.06
N ALA A 19 11.10 5.89 -1.11
CA ALA A 19 10.66 6.69 -2.25
C ALA A 19 9.57 7.70 -1.88
N LEU A 20 8.63 7.32 -1.02
CA LEU A 20 7.61 8.24 -0.50
C LEU A 20 8.21 9.33 0.39
N ASN A 21 9.19 8.97 1.23
CA ASN A 21 9.93 9.95 2.03
C ASN A 21 10.63 10.98 1.15
N ASP A 22 11.20 10.54 0.03
CA ASP A 22 11.94 11.42 -0.88
C ASP A 22 11.07 12.50 -1.51
N ILE A 23 9.77 12.25 -1.63
CA ILE A 23 8.82 13.27 -2.13
C ILE A 23 8.13 14.04 -1.00
N GLY A 24 8.61 13.90 0.23
CA GLY A 24 8.13 14.69 1.37
C GLY A 24 7.05 14.04 2.22
N ILE A 25 6.68 12.80 1.95
CA ILE A 25 5.68 12.08 2.75
C ILE A 25 6.38 11.38 3.90
N LYS A 26 6.15 11.86 5.13
CA LYS A 26 6.86 11.40 6.33
C LYS A 26 6.04 10.47 7.22
N GLY A 27 4.73 10.64 7.25
CA GLY A 27 3.85 9.83 8.09
C GLY A 27 3.19 8.71 7.30
N MET A 28 3.36 7.49 7.76
CA MET A 28 2.76 6.29 7.14
C MET A 28 2.34 5.31 8.19
N THR A 29 1.28 4.57 7.91
CA THR A 29 0.86 3.46 8.74
C THR A 29 1.04 2.17 7.97
N VAL A 30 1.69 1.20 8.59
CA VAL A 30 1.99 -0.09 7.97
C VAL A 30 1.28 -1.18 8.75
N THR A 31 0.59 -2.04 8.04
CA THR A 31 -0.11 -3.19 8.61
C THR A 31 0.27 -4.44 7.83
N GLU A 32 0.65 -5.49 8.55
CA GLU A 32 0.85 -6.80 7.95
C GLU A 32 -0.52 -7.42 7.68
N VAL A 33 -0.77 -7.83 6.46
CA VAL A 33 -2.03 -8.40 6.03
C VAL A 33 -1.80 -9.68 5.24
N LYS A 34 -2.86 -10.42 5.01
CA LYS A 34 -2.81 -11.58 4.13
C LYS A 34 -3.72 -11.33 2.94
N GLY A 35 -3.18 -11.52 1.75
CA GLY A 35 -3.92 -11.40 0.52
C GLY A 35 -4.37 -12.75 0.00
N TYR A 36 -5.58 -12.79 -0.50
CA TYR A 36 -6.13 -13.92 -1.21
C TYR A 36 -6.29 -13.54 -2.68
N GLY A 37 -5.73 -14.35 -3.57
CA GLY A 37 -5.83 -14.08 -4.98
C GLY A 37 -5.05 -15.09 -5.80
N ARG A 38 -4.96 -14.82 -7.09
CA ARG A 38 -4.13 -15.63 -7.98
C ARG A 38 -2.71 -15.13 -7.94
N GLN A 39 -1.78 -16.03 -7.65
CA GLN A 39 -0.37 -15.72 -7.72
C GLN A 39 0.35 -16.88 -8.39
N ARG A 40 1.02 -16.59 -9.50
CA ARG A 40 1.77 -17.60 -10.24
C ARG A 40 2.92 -18.17 -9.41
N GLY A 41 3.15 -19.47 -9.54
CA GLY A 41 4.21 -20.14 -8.83
C GLY A 41 3.84 -20.68 -7.46
N HIS A 42 2.66 -20.36 -6.97
CA HIS A 42 2.15 -20.85 -5.70
C HIS A 42 1.02 -21.86 -5.90
N ARG A 43 1.28 -22.83 -6.79
CA ARG A 43 0.38 -23.95 -7.00
C ARG A 43 0.87 -25.10 -6.15
N GLU A 44 -0.03 -25.62 -5.34
CA GLU A 44 0.22 -26.87 -4.63
C GLU A 44 -0.67 -27.95 -5.18
N VAL A 45 -0.07 -29.10 -5.46
CA VAL A 45 -0.79 -30.31 -5.83
C VAL A 45 -0.70 -31.27 -4.66
N TYR A 46 -1.84 -31.58 -4.09
CA TYR A 46 -1.94 -32.54 -3.00
C TYR A 46 -2.91 -33.65 -3.40
N ARG A 47 -2.43 -34.87 -3.46
CA ARG A 47 -3.19 -36.06 -3.88
C ARG A 47 -3.89 -35.89 -5.23
N GLY A 48 -3.21 -35.24 -6.19
CA GLY A 48 -3.76 -34.99 -7.50
C GLY A 48 -4.75 -33.82 -7.61
N LEU A 49 -4.99 -33.11 -6.51
CA LEU A 49 -5.82 -31.90 -6.50
C LEU A 49 -4.94 -30.67 -6.48
N GLU A 50 -5.22 -29.73 -7.38
CA GLU A 50 -4.57 -28.43 -7.37
C GLU A 50 -5.28 -27.50 -6.39
N TYR A 51 -4.52 -26.95 -5.45
CA TYR A 51 -5.00 -25.91 -4.55
C TYR A 51 -4.40 -24.58 -5.02
N ASN A 52 -5.23 -23.73 -5.63
CA ASN A 52 -4.82 -22.41 -6.09
C ASN A 52 -5.19 -21.32 -5.08
N ILE A 53 -5.55 -21.72 -3.86
CA ILE A 53 -6.12 -20.84 -2.86
C ILE A 53 -5.10 -20.65 -1.76
N PHE A 54 -4.45 -19.48 -1.78
CA PHE A 54 -3.45 -19.14 -0.79
C PHE A 54 -3.76 -17.81 -0.15
N PHE A 55 -3.58 -17.77 1.15
CA PHE A 55 -3.42 -16.51 1.85
C PHE A 55 -1.92 -16.22 1.93
N LEU A 56 -1.49 -15.22 1.19
CA LEU A 56 -0.09 -14.84 1.12
C LEU A 56 0.17 -13.58 1.92
N PRO A 57 1.34 -13.49 2.57
CA PRO A 57 1.72 -12.26 3.27
C PRO A 57 1.76 -11.08 2.31
N LYS A 58 1.15 -9.99 2.71
CA LYS A 58 1.22 -8.70 2.05
C LYS A 58 1.41 -7.62 3.11
N VAL A 59 1.73 -6.44 2.66
CA VAL A 59 1.83 -5.26 3.52
C VAL A 59 0.85 -4.22 3.01
N GLN A 60 0.07 -3.67 3.94
CA GLN A 60 -0.81 -2.55 3.67
C GLN A 60 -0.15 -1.27 4.17
N LEU A 61 0.11 -0.35 3.27
CA LEU A 61 0.69 0.94 3.56
C LEU A 61 -0.38 2.01 3.37
N GLU A 62 -0.61 2.82 4.39
CA GLU A 62 -1.61 3.88 4.35
C GLU A 62 -0.97 5.23 4.60
N VAL A 63 -1.31 6.19 3.75
CA VAL A 63 -0.86 7.57 3.84
C VAL A 63 -2.03 8.48 3.55
N VAL A 64 -2.26 9.47 4.40
CA VAL A 64 -3.20 10.55 4.10
C VAL A 64 -2.39 11.73 3.59
N LEU A 65 -2.80 12.29 2.45
CA LEU A 65 -2.08 13.37 1.81
C LEU A 65 -3.01 14.37 1.13
N GLU A 66 -2.45 15.52 0.82
CA GLU A 66 -3.18 16.53 0.07
C GLU A 66 -3.39 16.07 -1.37
N ASP A 67 -4.47 16.52 -1.99
CA ASP A 67 -4.85 16.12 -3.35
C ASP A 67 -3.73 16.34 -4.36
N ALA A 68 -2.98 17.42 -4.21
CA ALA A 68 -1.89 17.76 -5.13
C ALA A 68 -0.75 16.74 -5.17
N LEU A 69 -0.60 15.92 -4.13
CA LEU A 69 0.48 14.92 -4.03
C LEU A 69 0.06 13.53 -4.51
N VAL A 70 -1.22 13.29 -4.75
CA VAL A 70 -1.74 11.96 -5.04
C VAL A 70 -1.11 11.35 -6.29
N GLU A 71 -1.06 12.09 -7.37
CA GLU A 71 -0.54 11.59 -8.64
C GLU A 71 0.93 11.18 -8.52
N GLU A 72 1.75 12.03 -7.92
CA GLU A 72 3.16 11.74 -7.71
C GLU A 72 3.36 10.57 -6.77
N ALA A 73 2.60 10.51 -5.68
CA ALA A 73 2.67 9.40 -4.73
C ALA A 73 2.30 8.06 -5.39
N CYS A 74 1.24 8.02 -6.18
CA CYS A 74 0.86 6.83 -6.94
C CYS A 74 1.97 6.39 -7.89
N LYS A 75 2.56 7.34 -8.61
CA LYS A 75 3.66 7.06 -9.53
C LYS A 75 4.86 6.43 -8.82
N VAL A 76 5.23 7.01 -7.68
CA VAL A 76 6.35 6.54 -6.87
C VAL A 76 6.10 5.12 -6.36
N VAL A 77 4.89 4.84 -5.87
CA VAL A 77 4.54 3.49 -5.42
C VAL A 77 4.58 2.50 -6.59
N LEU A 78 4.01 2.85 -7.73
CA LEU A 78 4.05 2.00 -8.92
C LEU A 78 5.47 1.66 -9.35
N GLU A 79 6.35 2.63 -9.42
CA GLU A 79 7.73 2.45 -9.86
C GLU A 79 8.52 1.55 -8.90
N ASN A 80 8.22 1.62 -7.61
CA ASN A 80 8.99 0.92 -6.58
C ASN A 80 8.39 -0.42 -6.13
N ALA A 81 7.09 -0.63 -6.33
CA ALA A 81 6.42 -1.86 -5.94
C ALA A 81 6.26 -2.86 -7.08
N ARG A 82 6.31 -2.41 -8.31
CA ARG A 82 6.04 -3.25 -9.49
C ARG A 82 7.18 -4.23 -9.76
N THR A 83 6.82 -5.50 -9.97
CA THR A 83 7.71 -6.51 -10.53
C THR A 83 7.26 -6.95 -11.94
N GLY A 84 5.99 -6.71 -12.27
CA GLY A 84 5.37 -7.19 -13.51
C GLY A 84 4.71 -8.55 -13.36
N ASN A 85 4.81 -9.15 -12.19
CA ASN A 85 4.22 -10.46 -11.91
C ASN A 85 2.86 -10.34 -11.22
N ILE A 86 2.06 -11.39 -11.33
CA ILE A 86 0.82 -11.50 -10.56
C ILE A 86 1.19 -11.49 -9.07
N GLY A 87 0.46 -10.71 -8.29
CA GLY A 87 0.70 -10.57 -6.86
C GLY A 87 1.38 -9.27 -6.45
N ASP A 88 1.66 -8.39 -7.38
CA ASP A 88 2.27 -7.08 -7.09
C ASP A 88 1.40 -6.18 -6.19
N GLY A 89 0.09 -6.42 -6.19
CA GLY A 89 -0.83 -5.67 -5.34
C GLY A 89 -1.59 -4.58 -6.08
N LYS A 90 -2.17 -3.69 -5.29
CA LYS A 90 -3.03 -2.61 -5.79
C LYS A 90 -2.88 -1.36 -4.96
N ILE A 91 -3.21 -0.24 -5.58
CA ILE A 91 -3.31 1.06 -4.92
C ILE A 91 -4.78 1.48 -4.96
N PHE A 92 -5.29 1.92 -3.82
CA PHE A 92 -6.62 2.50 -3.70
C PHE A 92 -6.48 3.94 -3.24
N VAL A 93 -7.26 4.81 -3.85
CA VAL A 93 -7.33 6.22 -3.45
C VAL A 93 -8.76 6.51 -3.00
N MET A 94 -8.90 7.02 -1.79
CA MET A 94 -10.20 7.29 -1.18
C MET A 94 -10.23 8.71 -0.66
N ASP A 95 -11.42 9.31 -0.68
CA ASP A 95 -11.63 10.62 -0.07
C ASP A 95 -11.52 10.53 1.45
N VAL A 96 -10.85 11.51 2.03
CA VAL A 96 -10.79 11.73 3.48
C VAL A 96 -11.48 13.03 3.75
N ASN A 97 -12.62 12.97 4.46
CA ASN A 97 -13.42 14.14 4.75
C ASN A 97 -12.78 15.03 5.80
N GLU A 98 -12.13 14.44 6.79
CA GLU A 98 -11.54 15.18 7.89
C GLU A 98 -10.36 14.41 8.48
N ALA A 99 -9.38 15.17 8.98
CA ALA A 99 -8.25 14.65 9.74
C ALA A 99 -8.05 15.54 10.97
N VAL A 100 -7.73 14.93 12.09
CA VAL A 100 -7.44 15.63 13.34
C VAL A 100 -6.17 15.02 13.94
N ARG A 101 -5.19 15.87 14.23
CA ARG A 101 -3.98 15.43 14.92
C ARG A 101 -4.26 15.32 16.41
N ILE A 102 -4.07 14.15 16.98
CA ILE A 102 -4.42 13.91 18.39
C ILE A 102 -3.60 14.79 19.33
N ARG A 103 -2.30 14.91 19.09
CA ARG A 103 -1.41 15.66 19.98
C ARG A 103 -1.75 17.15 20.07
N THR A 104 -2.14 17.76 18.97
CA THR A 104 -2.29 19.22 18.87
C THR A 104 -3.74 19.66 18.68
N GLY A 105 -4.62 18.77 18.25
CA GLY A 105 -5.99 19.12 17.87
C GLY A 105 -6.10 19.85 16.53
N GLU A 106 -4.99 19.99 15.78
CA GLU A 106 -5.03 20.59 14.45
C GLU A 106 -5.91 19.77 13.51
N GLN A 107 -6.62 20.46 12.63
CA GLN A 107 -7.61 19.86 11.75
C GLN A 107 -7.28 20.09 10.28
N GLY A 108 -7.82 19.23 9.41
CA GLY A 108 -7.65 19.36 7.98
C GLY A 108 -6.20 19.14 7.54
N PRO A 109 -5.76 19.85 6.48
CA PRO A 109 -4.39 19.71 5.97
C PRO A 109 -3.30 19.97 7.01
N ASP A 110 -3.55 20.82 7.99
CA ASP A 110 -2.60 21.08 9.07
C ASP A 110 -2.39 19.88 10.01
N ALA A 111 -3.27 18.90 9.95
CA ALA A 111 -3.18 17.67 10.73
C ALA A 111 -2.27 16.62 10.09
N LEU A 112 -1.88 16.81 8.85
CA LEU A 112 -1.11 15.83 8.07
C LEU A 112 0.39 15.92 8.36
#